data_f5a01788c8e5dcac5a2f6ecc227d28d6
#
_entry.id   f5a01788c8e5dcac5a2f6ecc227d28d6
#
_cell.length_a   1.000
_cell.length_b   1.000
_cell.length_c   1.000
_cell.angle_alpha   90.00
_cell.angle_beta   90.00
_cell.angle_gamma   90.00
#
_symmetry.space_group_name_H-M   'P 1'
#
loop_
_entity.id
_entity.type
_entity.pdbx_description
1 polymer ?
#
loop_
_entity_poly.entity_id
_entity_poly.type
_entity_poly.pdbx_seq_one_letter_code
_entity_poly.pdbx_strand_id
1 'polypeptide(L)'
;MRSIIYVIMATMVSLTMGTGCAQAQDKALDKTTEVPKVYLIKEISSENLIKIYEALSRKAEGNVAVKLSTGEPGGHNFLQPSLIAPLVQKVKGTIVECNTAYGGGRANTEAHLKAAADHGFTAIARVDIMDADGETSLPVKGGKHLKEDFVGKNYLDYDFTVVLSHFKGHAMGGFGGAIKNISIGIASSGGKAWIHSAGQTKDISKVWGNLPPQDDFLEAMAEAAKAITDHCGDDILYINVANNLSVDCDCDSSPEDPRMGDIGILASLDPVALDRACTDLVRLSDDHGKIHLIERIDSRHGMHTLSLIHISEPTRQEAIS
;
A
#
# COMPACT_ATOMS: atom_id res chain seq x y z
N MET A 1 -26.15 13.46 9.80
CA MET A 1 -25.11 14.52 9.81
C MET A 1 -24.38 14.49 8.47
N ARG A 2 -24.05 15.63 7.87
CA ARG A 2 -23.28 15.62 6.62
C ARG A 2 -21.82 15.29 6.96
N SER A 3 -21.28 14.18 6.46
CA SER A 3 -19.87 13.84 6.62
C SER A 3 -19.03 14.89 5.89
N ILE A 4 -18.08 15.50 6.60
CA ILE A 4 -17.19 16.52 6.05
C ILE A 4 -15.95 15.84 5.51
N ILE A 5 -15.61 16.14 4.25
CA ILE A 5 -14.35 15.70 3.63
C ILE A 5 -13.31 16.78 3.91
N TYR A 6 -12.20 16.40 4.53
CA TYR A 6 -11.05 17.28 4.75
C TYR A 6 -10.02 17.03 3.64
N VAL A 7 -9.44 18.10 3.12
CA VAL A 7 -8.32 18.01 2.18
C VAL A 7 -7.05 18.38 2.93
N ILE A 8 -6.11 17.45 2.99
CA ILE A 8 -4.79 17.65 3.60
C ILE A 8 -3.80 17.87 2.46
N MET A 9 -3.12 19.01 2.44
CA MET A 9 -2.02 19.26 1.52
C MET A 9 -0.72 18.79 2.15
N ALA A 10 -0.02 17.87 1.49
CA ALA A 10 1.30 17.44 1.92
C ALA A 10 2.33 18.51 1.52
N THR A 11 2.71 19.40 2.44
CA THR A 11 3.79 20.35 2.22
C THR A 11 5.13 19.70 2.51
N MET A 12 5.98 19.52 1.49
CA MET A 12 7.39 19.22 1.69
C MET A 12 8.14 20.51 1.97
N VAL A 13 8.71 20.64 3.17
CA VAL A 13 9.68 21.69 3.49
C VAL A 13 11.05 21.16 3.12
N SER A 14 11.55 21.52 1.95
CA SER A 14 12.98 21.35 1.60
C SER A 14 13.77 22.47 2.25
N LEU A 15 14.52 22.16 3.29
CA LEU A 15 15.49 23.09 3.87
C LEU A 15 16.77 23.03 3.02
N THR A 16 16.89 23.85 1.99
CA THR A 16 18.16 24.07 1.29
C THR A 16 18.92 25.20 1.96
N MET A 17 19.97 24.91 2.71
CA MET A 17 21.02 25.87 3.00
C MET A 17 21.96 25.94 1.79
N GLY A 18 21.86 27.00 1.02
CA GLY A 18 22.74 27.28 -0.10
C GLY A 18 23.29 28.67 -0.01
N THR A 19 24.60 28.78 0.22
CA THR A 19 25.37 30.01 0.01
C THR A 19 25.99 29.97 -1.38
N GLY A 20 25.77 31.03 -2.16
CA GLY A 20 26.77 31.47 -3.15
C GLY A 20 26.35 31.60 -4.60
N CYS A 21 26.28 32.88 -5.03
CA CYS A 21 26.55 33.48 -6.34
C CYS A 21 25.69 33.17 -7.58
N ALA A 22 25.07 34.25 -7.93
CA ALA A 22 24.42 34.75 -9.12
C ALA A 22 24.90 34.30 -10.52
N GLN A 23 23.97 34.21 -11.38
CA GLN A 23 23.72 34.77 -12.73
C GLN A 23 23.22 33.76 -13.77
N ALA A 24 22.08 34.13 -14.30
CA ALA A 24 21.56 33.88 -15.65
C ALA A 24 21.05 32.48 -16.00
N GLN A 25 19.76 32.27 -15.97
CA GLN A 25 18.88 32.31 -17.15
C GLN A 25 17.47 31.90 -16.77
N ASP A 26 16.56 32.88 -16.82
CA ASP A 26 15.12 32.66 -16.91
C ASP A 26 14.82 31.90 -18.22
N LYS A 27 14.41 30.62 -18.10
CA LYS A 27 13.53 29.99 -19.08
C LYS A 27 12.92 28.71 -18.47
N ALA A 28 11.59 28.73 -18.43
CA ALA A 28 10.71 27.60 -18.28
C ALA A 28 10.69 26.88 -16.91
N LEU A 29 10.22 27.56 -15.87
CA LEU A 29 9.55 26.96 -14.74
C LEU A 29 8.04 27.26 -14.87
N ASP A 30 7.34 26.48 -15.67
CA ASP A 30 5.88 26.46 -15.63
C ASP A 30 5.35 25.07 -15.98
N LYS A 31 5.57 24.15 -15.08
CA LYS A 31 4.65 23.06 -14.73
C LYS A 31 4.61 23.06 -13.22
N THR A 32 3.57 23.68 -12.66
CA THR A 32 3.19 23.55 -11.27
C THR A 32 3.08 22.07 -10.97
N THR A 33 4.04 21.52 -10.24
CA THR A 33 3.90 20.20 -9.59
C THR A 33 2.73 20.36 -8.63
N GLU A 34 1.53 19.93 -9.03
CA GLU A 34 0.37 19.95 -8.13
C GLU A 34 0.74 19.15 -6.88
N VAL A 35 0.64 19.80 -5.74
CA VAL A 35 0.88 19.15 -4.45
C VAL A 35 -0.14 18.02 -4.32
N PRO A 36 0.30 16.78 -4.02
CA PRO A 36 -0.63 15.65 -3.86
C PRO A 36 -1.70 15.95 -2.82
N LYS A 37 -2.96 15.67 -3.17
CA LYS A 37 -4.11 15.87 -2.29
C LYS A 37 -4.45 14.57 -1.57
N VAL A 38 -4.64 14.64 -0.26
CA VAL A 38 -5.17 13.54 0.55
C VAL A 38 -6.51 13.96 1.12
N TYR A 39 -7.53 13.15 0.86
CA TYR A 39 -8.87 13.33 1.39
C TYR A 39 -9.01 12.52 2.68
N LEU A 40 -9.73 13.04 3.66
CA LEU A 40 -10.02 12.38 4.94
C LEU A 40 -11.50 12.49 5.29
N ILE A 41 -12.09 11.37 5.67
CA ILE A 41 -13.40 11.30 6.33
C ILE A 41 -13.21 10.57 7.67
N LYS A 42 -13.53 11.21 8.79
CA LYS A 42 -13.30 10.63 10.13
C LYS A 42 -14.23 9.46 10.47
N GLU A 43 -15.48 9.53 10.02
CA GLU A 43 -16.46 8.49 10.28
C GLU A 43 -16.27 7.33 9.31
N ILE A 44 -16.03 6.14 9.84
CA ILE A 44 -15.83 4.92 9.06
C ILE A 44 -17.18 4.25 8.83
N SER A 45 -17.62 4.26 7.58
CA SER A 45 -18.83 3.59 7.12
C SER A 45 -18.73 3.25 5.63
N SER A 46 -19.54 2.32 5.17
CA SER A 46 -19.62 1.95 3.75
C SER A 46 -20.02 3.13 2.87
N GLU A 47 -20.91 4.00 3.35
CA GLU A 47 -21.33 5.21 2.65
C GLU A 47 -20.16 6.18 2.48
N ASN A 48 -19.38 6.39 3.56
CA ASN A 48 -18.23 7.27 3.54
C ASN A 48 -17.06 6.71 2.73
N LEU A 49 -16.93 5.37 2.66
CA LEU A 49 -15.97 4.72 1.76
C LEU A 49 -16.30 5.00 0.29
N ILE A 50 -17.59 4.99 -0.09
CA ILE A 50 -18.01 5.39 -1.43
C ILE A 50 -17.76 6.89 -1.67
N LYS A 51 -18.12 7.76 -0.72
CA LYS A 51 -17.92 9.21 -0.86
C LYS A 51 -16.46 9.59 -1.07
N ILE A 52 -15.54 8.96 -0.34
CA ILE A 52 -14.12 9.27 -0.47
C ILE A 52 -13.55 8.74 -1.79
N TYR A 53 -14.01 7.59 -2.27
CA TYR A 53 -13.70 7.09 -3.60
C TYR A 53 -14.14 8.10 -4.69
N GLU A 54 -15.38 8.62 -4.59
CA GLU A 54 -15.90 9.60 -5.54
C GLU A 54 -15.14 10.93 -5.51
N ALA A 55 -14.64 11.33 -4.35
CA ALA A 55 -13.85 12.55 -4.18
C ALA A 55 -12.53 12.53 -4.98
N LEU A 56 -11.96 11.34 -5.26
CA LEU A 56 -10.77 11.21 -6.10
C LEU A 56 -11.00 11.58 -7.56
N SER A 57 -12.26 11.65 -8.01
CA SER A 57 -12.64 11.99 -9.40
C SER A 57 -11.97 11.10 -10.46
N ARG A 58 -11.49 9.92 -10.08
CA ARG A 58 -10.90 8.89 -10.94
C ARG A 58 -11.77 7.64 -10.86
N LYS A 59 -12.37 7.25 -11.99
CA LYS A 59 -13.27 6.10 -12.06
C LYS A 59 -12.48 4.83 -12.34
N ALA A 60 -12.76 3.78 -11.57
CA ALA A 60 -12.32 2.44 -11.89
C ALA A 60 -13.21 1.86 -13.00
N GLU A 61 -12.63 1.55 -14.14
CA GLU A 61 -13.31 1.03 -15.33
C GLU A 61 -12.59 -0.22 -15.86
N GLY A 62 -13.26 -1.01 -16.70
CA GLY A 62 -12.74 -2.25 -17.25
C GLY A 62 -12.78 -3.41 -16.25
N ASN A 63 -11.79 -4.29 -16.31
CA ASN A 63 -11.60 -5.40 -15.37
C ASN A 63 -10.89 -4.85 -14.11
N VAL A 64 -11.62 -4.64 -13.02
CA VAL A 64 -11.13 -3.92 -11.85
C VAL A 64 -10.60 -4.88 -10.78
N ALA A 65 -9.32 -4.74 -10.43
CA ALA A 65 -8.73 -5.35 -9.25
C ALA A 65 -9.02 -4.51 -8.01
N VAL A 66 -9.59 -5.10 -6.95
CA VAL A 66 -9.63 -4.49 -5.61
C VAL A 66 -8.59 -5.18 -4.75
N LYS A 67 -7.43 -4.53 -4.61
CA LYS A 67 -6.30 -5.09 -3.86
C LYS A 67 -6.44 -4.78 -2.37
N LEU A 68 -6.59 -5.81 -1.59
CA LEU A 68 -6.70 -5.74 -0.13
C LEU A 68 -5.96 -6.90 0.55
N SER A 69 -6.10 -7.06 1.86
CA SER A 69 -5.70 -8.25 2.60
C SER A 69 -6.93 -8.93 3.20
N THR A 70 -7.11 -10.21 2.91
CA THR A 70 -8.22 -11.02 3.44
C THR A 70 -7.97 -11.53 4.87
N GLY A 71 -6.78 -11.28 5.43
CA GLY A 71 -6.40 -11.69 6.77
C GLY A 71 -5.96 -13.15 6.88
N GLU A 72 -5.04 -13.43 7.80
CA GLU A 72 -4.62 -14.80 8.13
C GLU A 72 -5.71 -15.49 8.96
N PRO A 73 -5.98 -16.79 8.78
CA PRO A 73 -6.88 -17.54 9.64
C PRO A 73 -6.52 -17.38 11.13
N GLY A 74 -7.52 -17.01 11.95
CA GLY A 74 -7.35 -16.66 13.36
C GLY A 74 -7.17 -15.17 13.61
N GLY A 75 -6.75 -14.37 12.61
CA GLY A 75 -6.73 -12.91 12.68
C GLY A 75 -8.15 -12.32 12.67
N HIS A 76 -8.34 -11.13 13.24
CA HIS A 76 -9.65 -10.51 13.39
C HIS A 76 -9.67 -8.99 13.09
N ASN A 77 -8.50 -8.37 12.88
CA ASN A 77 -8.38 -6.93 12.68
C ASN A 77 -8.54 -6.48 11.22
N PHE A 78 -8.58 -7.41 10.25
CA PHE A 78 -8.69 -7.10 8.82
C PHE A 78 -9.98 -6.34 8.47
N LEU A 79 -9.99 -5.69 7.32
CA LEU A 79 -11.16 -4.94 6.83
C LEU A 79 -12.36 -5.88 6.68
N GLN A 80 -13.43 -5.56 7.39
CA GLN A 80 -14.63 -6.41 7.39
C GLN A 80 -15.34 -6.34 6.03
N PRO A 81 -15.72 -7.50 5.45
CA PRO A 81 -16.45 -7.55 4.18
C PRO A 81 -17.70 -6.67 4.14
N SER A 82 -18.44 -6.56 5.25
CA SER A 82 -19.64 -5.72 5.36
C SER A 82 -19.33 -4.23 5.16
N LEU A 83 -18.15 -3.76 5.57
CA LEU A 83 -17.73 -2.37 5.36
C LEU A 83 -17.43 -2.10 3.88
N ILE A 84 -16.72 -3.01 3.22
CA ILE A 84 -16.15 -2.78 1.89
C ILE A 84 -17.05 -3.21 0.74
N ALA A 85 -18.03 -4.10 0.98
CA ALA A 85 -18.89 -4.68 -0.05
C ALA A 85 -19.53 -3.64 -0.98
N PRO A 86 -20.12 -2.51 -0.49
CA PRO A 86 -20.73 -1.54 -1.38
C PRO A 86 -19.75 -0.88 -2.35
N LEU A 87 -18.49 -0.63 -1.93
CA LEU A 87 -17.47 -0.10 -2.83
C LEU A 87 -17.04 -1.15 -3.87
N VAL A 88 -16.74 -2.38 -3.43
CA VAL A 88 -16.35 -3.49 -4.33
C VAL A 88 -17.42 -3.73 -5.39
N GLN A 89 -18.68 -3.74 -4.99
CA GLN A 89 -19.84 -3.90 -5.91
C GLN A 89 -20.01 -2.70 -6.84
N LYS A 90 -19.82 -1.47 -6.34
CA LYS A 90 -19.91 -0.24 -7.13
C LYS A 90 -18.91 -0.22 -8.27
N VAL A 91 -17.68 -0.65 -8.02
CA VAL A 91 -16.63 -0.71 -9.04
C VAL A 91 -16.66 -2.04 -9.84
N LYS A 92 -17.58 -2.95 -9.53
CA LYS A 92 -17.67 -4.30 -10.11
C LYS A 92 -16.33 -5.06 -10.00
N GLY A 93 -15.64 -4.86 -8.88
CA GLY A 93 -14.28 -5.33 -8.70
C GLY A 93 -14.18 -6.80 -8.33
N THR A 94 -13.07 -7.42 -8.73
CA THR A 94 -12.60 -8.69 -8.19
C THR A 94 -11.63 -8.40 -7.05
N ILE A 95 -11.82 -9.02 -5.89
CA ILE A 95 -10.86 -8.96 -4.78
C ILE A 95 -9.63 -9.76 -5.17
N VAL A 96 -8.43 -9.16 -5.07
CA VAL A 96 -7.20 -9.78 -5.52
C VAL A 96 -6.15 -9.84 -4.42
N GLU A 97 -5.46 -10.98 -4.32
CA GLU A 97 -4.29 -11.22 -3.47
C GLU A 97 -3.29 -12.15 -4.16
N CYS A 98 -2.11 -12.33 -3.56
CA CYS A 98 -1.17 -13.41 -3.88
C CYS A 98 -0.86 -14.22 -2.63
N ASN A 99 -0.50 -15.50 -2.81
CA ASN A 99 -0.10 -16.40 -1.75
C ASN A 99 1.03 -15.81 -0.89
N THR A 100 1.10 -16.21 0.37
CA THR A 100 2.14 -15.74 1.28
C THR A 100 3.47 -16.46 1.06
N ALA A 101 4.57 -15.84 1.49
CA ALA A 101 5.92 -16.42 1.42
C ALA A 101 6.39 -16.99 2.77
N TYR A 102 5.51 -17.11 3.74
CA TYR A 102 5.74 -17.76 5.03
C TYR A 102 4.77 -18.96 5.18
N GLY A 103 5.08 -19.87 6.04
CA GLY A 103 4.12 -20.93 6.40
C GLY A 103 2.92 -20.33 7.11
N GLY A 104 1.71 -20.67 6.71
CA GLY A 104 0.46 -20.14 7.28
C GLY A 104 -0.73 -20.62 6.49
N GLY A 105 -1.91 -20.11 6.84
CA GLY A 105 -3.18 -20.53 6.24
C GLY A 105 -3.39 -20.01 4.81
N ARG A 106 -2.48 -19.15 4.30
CA ARG A 106 -2.55 -18.57 2.95
C ARG A 106 -1.31 -18.88 2.10
N ALA A 107 -0.57 -19.95 2.44
CA ALA A 107 0.66 -20.32 1.75
C ALA A 107 0.45 -20.97 0.38
N ASN A 108 -0.77 -21.37 0.05
CA ASN A 108 -1.15 -21.92 -1.25
C ASN A 108 -2.57 -21.51 -1.62
N THR A 109 -2.89 -21.57 -2.90
CA THR A 109 -4.13 -21.04 -3.46
C THR A 109 -5.39 -21.63 -2.85
N GLU A 110 -5.43 -22.96 -2.62
CA GLU A 110 -6.61 -23.63 -2.04
C GLU A 110 -6.87 -23.15 -0.61
N ALA A 111 -5.83 -23.16 0.23
CA ALA A 111 -5.93 -22.71 1.62
C ALA A 111 -6.24 -21.20 1.69
N HIS A 112 -5.67 -20.40 0.80
CA HIS A 112 -5.91 -18.96 0.73
C HIS A 112 -7.35 -18.63 0.34
N LEU A 113 -7.90 -19.29 -0.69
CA LEU A 113 -9.32 -19.16 -1.06
C LEU A 113 -10.25 -19.61 0.07
N LYS A 114 -9.88 -20.68 0.79
CA LYS A 114 -10.63 -21.09 1.98
C LYS A 114 -10.60 -20.00 3.07
N ALA A 115 -9.46 -19.43 3.39
CA ALA A 115 -9.35 -18.35 4.36
C ALA A 115 -10.22 -17.14 3.95
N ALA A 116 -10.16 -16.73 2.68
CA ALA A 116 -11.00 -15.66 2.15
C ALA A 116 -12.50 -15.97 2.25
N ALA A 117 -12.90 -17.23 2.04
CA ALA A 117 -14.28 -17.68 2.20
C ALA A 117 -14.72 -17.68 3.67
N ASP A 118 -13.90 -18.22 4.57
CA ASP A 118 -14.17 -18.28 6.01
C ASP A 118 -14.33 -16.86 6.60
N HIS A 119 -13.59 -15.88 6.08
CA HIS A 119 -13.68 -14.48 6.47
C HIS A 119 -14.82 -13.72 5.75
N GLY A 120 -15.55 -14.35 4.82
CA GLY A 120 -16.72 -13.80 4.17
C GLY A 120 -16.45 -12.98 2.89
N PHE A 121 -15.22 -12.91 2.40
CA PHE A 121 -14.89 -12.13 1.19
C PHE A 121 -15.51 -12.70 -0.07
N THR A 122 -15.59 -14.02 -0.21
CA THR A 122 -16.22 -14.67 -1.37
C THR A 122 -17.74 -14.46 -1.45
N ALA A 123 -18.37 -14.05 -0.35
CA ALA A 123 -19.80 -13.71 -0.33
C ALA A 123 -20.09 -12.33 -0.94
N ILE A 124 -19.09 -11.44 -1.03
CA ILE A 124 -19.30 -10.07 -1.52
C ILE A 124 -18.78 -9.84 -2.94
N ALA A 125 -17.78 -10.61 -3.39
CA ALA A 125 -17.21 -10.55 -4.73
C ALA A 125 -16.45 -11.85 -5.09
N ARG A 126 -16.07 -11.98 -6.36
CA ARG A 126 -15.05 -12.95 -6.77
C ARG A 126 -13.73 -12.64 -6.05
N VAL A 127 -13.02 -13.67 -5.63
CA VAL A 127 -11.66 -13.59 -5.10
C VAL A 127 -10.72 -14.29 -6.07
N ASP A 128 -9.64 -13.63 -6.47
CA ASP A 128 -8.59 -14.16 -7.34
C ASP A 128 -7.25 -14.15 -6.59
N ILE A 129 -6.61 -15.30 -6.52
CA ILE A 129 -5.24 -15.43 -6.03
C ILE A 129 -4.33 -15.35 -7.25
N MET A 130 -3.81 -14.16 -7.53
CA MET A 130 -3.19 -13.78 -8.79
C MET A 130 -1.97 -14.61 -9.18
N ASP A 131 -1.31 -15.26 -8.23
CA ASP A 131 -0.17 -16.15 -8.46
C ASP A 131 -0.55 -17.64 -8.48
N ALA A 132 -1.87 -17.95 -8.58
CA ALA A 132 -2.35 -19.33 -8.72
C ALA A 132 -1.81 -20.02 -9.99
N ASP A 133 -1.70 -19.27 -11.08
CA ASP A 133 -1.21 -19.73 -12.38
C ASP A 133 0.25 -19.35 -12.67
N GLY A 134 0.99 -18.97 -11.60
CA GLY A 134 2.39 -18.59 -11.69
C GLY A 134 2.63 -17.09 -11.52
N GLU A 135 3.81 -16.67 -11.94
CA GLU A 135 4.27 -15.28 -11.81
C GLU A 135 4.72 -14.69 -13.15
N THR A 136 4.77 -13.38 -13.21
CA THR A 136 5.38 -12.60 -14.28
C THR A 136 6.23 -11.50 -13.66
N SER A 137 7.07 -10.83 -14.47
CA SER A 137 7.90 -9.74 -13.97
C SER A 137 7.51 -8.38 -14.56
N LEU A 138 7.64 -7.34 -13.75
CA LEU A 138 7.55 -5.94 -14.14
C LEU A 138 8.94 -5.29 -13.99
N PRO A 139 9.36 -4.42 -14.93
CA PRO A 139 10.67 -3.77 -14.83
C PRO A 139 10.69 -2.75 -13.70
N VAL A 140 11.76 -2.72 -12.91
CA VAL A 140 12.04 -1.70 -11.89
C VAL A 140 13.01 -0.68 -12.46
N LYS A 141 12.52 0.48 -12.88
CA LYS A 141 13.35 1.54 -13.46
C LYS A 141 14.14 2.26 -12.35
N GLY A 142 15.46 2.27 -12.49
CA GLY A 142 16.35 2.96 -11.55
C GLY A 142 16.52 2.27 -10.20
N GLY A 143 16.02 1.04 -10.02
CA GLY A 143 16.16 0.31 -8.77
C GLY A 143 17.62 0.02 -8.40
N LYS A 144 17.93 0.20 -7.12
CA LYS A 144 19.23 -0.12 -6.51
C LYS A 144 19.32 -1.62 -6.22
N HIS A 145 18.27 -2.18 -5.63
CA HIS A 145 18.19 -3.57 -5.19
C HIS A 145 17.49 -4.46 -6.22
N LEU A 146 16.39 -3.98 -6.79
CA LEU A 146 15.57 -4.74 -7.72
C LEU A 146 15.78 -4.23 -9.16
N LYS A 147 15.87 -5.14 -10.11
CA LYS A 147 15.81 -4.82 -11.56
C LYS A 147 14.45 -5.16 -12.15
N GLU A 148 13.76 -6.06 -11.50
CA GLU A 148 12.39 -6.50 -11.81
C GLU A 148 11.66 -6.86 -10.53
N ASP A 149 10.34 -6.69 -10.54
CA ASP A 149 9.43 -7.13 -9.49
C ASP A 149 8.62 -8.31 -10.01
N PHE A 150 8.52 -9.39 -9.22
CA PHE A 150 7.79 -10.60 -9.60
C PHE A 150 6.40 -10.58 -9.00
N VAL A 151 5.40 -10.37 -9.85
CA VAL A 151 3.99 -10.24 -9.49
C VAL A 151 3.20 -11.50 -9.85
N GLY A 152 2.03 -11.67 -9.25
CA GLY A 152 1.10 -12.73 -9.66
C GLY A 152 0.74 -12.58 -11.14
N LYS A 153 0.77 -13.68 -11.89
CA LYS A 153 0.57 -13.66 -13.35
C LYS A 153 -0.75 -13.03 -13.75
N ASN A 154 -1.84 -13.32 -13.02
CA ASN A 154 -3.18 -12.82 -13.32
C ASN A 154 -3.32 -11.31 -13.08
N TYR A 155 -2.33 -10.65 -12.42
CA TYR A 155 -2.38 -9.20 -12.23
C TYR A 155 -2.44 -8.43 -13.55
N LEU A 156 -1.82 -8.95 -14.60
CA LEU A 156 -1.82 -8.31 -15.92
C LEU A 156 -3.16 -8.39 -16.67
N ASP A 157 -4.12 -9.14 -16.16
CA ASP A 157 -5.47 -9.26 -16.74
C ASP A 157 -6.41 -8.13 -16.28
N TYR A 158 -5.94 -7.27 -15.36
CA TYR A 158 -6.72 -6.17 -14.80
C TYR A 158 -6.38 -4.85 -15.47
N ASP A 159 -7.42 -4.10 -15.84
CA ASP A 159 -7.30 -2.78 -16.47
C ASP A 159 -7.13 -1.66 -15.45
N PHE A 160 -7.66 -1.83 -14.23
CA PHE A 160 -7.64 -0.81 -13.18
C PHE A 160 -7.43 -1.44 -11.80
N THR A 161 -6.65 -0.76 -10.93
CA THR A 161 -6.40 -1.21 -9.55
C THR A 161 -6.95 -0.24 -8.52
N VAL A 162 -7.90 -0.68 -7.71
CA VAL A 162 -8.34 0.00 -6.48
C VAL A 162 -7.56 -0.60 -5.31
N VAL A 163 -6.60 0.15 -4.78
CA VAL A 163 -5.80 -0.26 -3.62
C VAL A 163 -6.57 0.10 -2.36
N LEU A 164 -7.19 -0.90 -1.73
CA LEU A 164 -7.98 -0.74 -0.51
C LEU A 164 -7.22 -1.35 0.66
N SER A 165 -6.52 -0.51 1.41
CA SER A 165 -5.61 -0.96 2.45
C SER A 165 -6.21 -0.78 3.84
N HIS A 166 -6.06 -1.78 4.69
CA HIS A 166 -6.13 -1.60 6.12
C HIS A 166 -4.82 -0.99 6.59
N PHE A 167 -4.87 0.23 7.16
CA PHE A 167 -3.67 0.89 7.71
C PHE A 167 -3.44 0.42 9.15
N LYS A 168 -2.24 -0.07 9.46
CA LYS A 168 -1.87 -0.67 10.76
C LYS A 168 -0.36 -0.79 10.91
N GLY A 169 0.11 -1.31 12.05
CA GLY A 169 1.49 -1.70 12.26
C GLY A 169 1.93 -2.88 11.38
N HIS A 170 3.22 -3.08 11.28
CA HIS A 170 3.81 -4.22 10.59
C HIS A 170 5.15 -4.62 11.18
N ALA A 171 5.34 -5.92 11.42
CA ALA A 171 6.53 -6.46 12.10
C ALA A 171 7.85 -6.14 11.39
N MET A 172 7.87 -6.07 10.06
CA MET A 172 9.09 -5.78 9.28
C MET A 172 9.08 -4.37 8.68
N GLY A 173 7.99 -3.92 8.10
CA GLY A 173 7.90 -2.61 7.42
C GLY A 173 7.60 -1.43 8.35
N GLY A 174 7.41 -1.66 9.66
CA GLY A 174 7.00 -0.63 10.62
C GLY A 174 5.51 -0.36 10.58
N PHE A 175 4.96 -0.10 9.40
CA PHE A 175 3.51 0.01 9.14
C PHE A 175 3.13 -0.68 7.82
N GLY A 176 1.84 -0.92 7.65
CA GLY A 176 1.24 -1.40 6.42
C GLY A 176 0.16 -0.43 5.96
N GLY A 177 0.33 0.11 4.75
CA GLY A 177 -0.59 1.00 4.06
C GLY A 177 -0.60 0.70 2.57
N ALA A 178 -0.83 1.72 1.74
CA ALA A 178 -0.92 1.60 0.29
C ALA A 178 0.37 1.04 -0.32
N ILE A 179 1.54 1.56 0.06
CA ILE A 179 2.83 1.15 -0.49
C ILE A 179 3.10 -0.34 -0.23
N LYS A 180 2.93 -0.79 1.01
CA LYS A 180 3.09 -2.21 1.32
C LYS A 180 2.07 -3.08 0.60
N ASN A 181 0.84 -2.61 0.45
CA ASN A 181 -0.23 -3.34 -0.20
C ASN A 181 0.04 -3.57 -1.69
N ILE A 182 0.60 -2.59 -2.39
CA ILE A 182 0.97 -2.75 -3.81
C ILE A 182 2.30 -3.48 -4.01
N SER A 183 3.30 -3.30 -3.15
CA SER A 183 4.57 -4.01 -3.26
C SER A 183 4.44 -5.48 -2.84
N ILE A 184 4.45 -5.74 -1.52
CA ILE A 184 4.38 -7.10 -0.98
C ILE A 184 3.04 -7.79 -1.34
N GLY A 185 1.95 -7.02 -1.42
CA GLY A 185 0.62 -7.60 -1.63
C GLY A 185 0.37 -8.09 -3.05
N ILE A 186 0.94 -7.47 -4.08
CA ILE A 186 0.80 -7.87 -5.49
C ILE A 186 1.90 -8.86 -5.91
N ALA A 187 3.05 -8.83 -5.22
CA ALA A 187 4.13 -9.78 -5.48
C ALA A 187 3.67 -11.24 -5.29
N SER A 188 4.09 -12.13 -6.19
CA SER A 188 3.93 -13.58 -6.04
C SER A 188 4.62 -14.07 -4.76
N SER A 189 4.42 -15.34 -4.36
CA SER A 189 5.19 -15.92 -3.25
C SER A 189 6.70 -15.78 -3.46
N GLY A 190 7.20 -16.06 -4.66
CA GLY A 190 8.62 -15.86 -5.03
C GLY A 190 9.00 -14.39 -5.05
N GLY A 191 8.12 -13.52 -5.54
CA GLY A 191 8.30 -12.07 -5.54
C GLY A 191 8.38 -11.48 -4.12
N LYS A 192 7.56 -11.98 -3.19
CA LYS A 192 7.68 -11.60 -1.77
C LYS A 192 9.05 -11.96 -1.21
N ALA A 193 9.56 -13.16 -1.48
CA ALA A 193 10.90 -13.57 -1.07
C ALA A 193 11.99 -12.67 -1.69
N TRP A 194 11.82 -12.31 -2.97
CA TRP A 194 12.69 -11.41 -3.71
C TRP A 194 12.78 -10.02 -3.06
N ILE A 195 11.63 -9.42 -2.72
CA ILE A 195 11.57 -8.12 -2.05
C ILE A 195 12.17 -8.21 -0.63
N HIS A 196 11.77 -9.23 0.17
CA HIS A 196 12.26 -9.39 1.53
C HIS A 196 13.75 -9.66 1.62
N SER A 197 14.36 -10.21 0.57
CA SER A 197 15.79 -10.43 0.47
C SER A 197 16.55 -9.30 -0.22
N ALA A 198 15.91 -8.17 -0.53
CA ALA A 198 16.48 -7.08 -1.31
C ALA A 198 17.14 -7.59 -2.62
N GLY A 199 16.41 -8.43 -3.35
CA GLY A 199 16.85 -8.93 -4.65
C GLY A 199 17.88 -10.08 -4.62
N GLN A 200 18.04 -10.77 -3.49
CA GLN A 200 19.04 -11.85 -3.39
C GLN A 200 18.48 -13.22 -3.75
N THR A 201 17.21 -13.51 -3.42
CA THR A 201 16.61 -14.83 -3.67
C THR A 201 15.09 -14.78 -3.79
N LYS A 202 14.57 -15.64 -4.68
CA LYS A 202 13.12 -15.96 -4.75
C LYS A 202 12.77 -17.24 -3.98
N ASP A 203 13.76 -17.91 -3.42
CA ASP A 203 13.57 -19.16 -2.69
C ASP A 203 13.05 -18.87 -1.27
N ILE A 204 11.77 -19.14 -1.06
CA ILE A 204 11.07 -18.94 0.21
C ILE A 204 11.77 -19.66 1.37
N SER A 205 12.38 -20.82 1.11
CA SER A 205 13.07 -21.60 2.15
C SER A 205 14.34 -20.94 2.66
N LYS A 206 14.91 -20.00 1.91
CA LYS A 206 16.19 -19.36 2.21
C LYS A 206 16.05 -17.93 2.77
N VAL A 207 14.92 -17.25 2.50
CA VAL A 207 14.80 -15.83 2.81
C VAL A 207 14.80 -15.56 4.33
N TRP A 208 14.07 -16.37 5.11
CA TRP A 208 13.81 -16.07 6.53
C TRP A 208 15.03 -16.26 7.44
N GLY A 209 16.00 -17.03 7.03
CA GLY A 209 17.26 -17.20 7.76
C GLY A 209 18.38 -16.25 7.35
N ASN A 210 18.14 -15.37 6.36
CA ASN A 210 19.17 -14.54 5.74
C ASN A 210 18.60 -13.20 5.24
N LEU A 211 17.97 -12.47 6.17
CA LEU A 211 17.38 -11.17 5.85
C LEU A 211 18.47 -10.11 5.64
N PRO A 212 18.30 -9.17 4.70
CA PRO A 212 19.20 -8.05 4.48
C PRO A 212 19.11 -7.02 5.63
N PRO A 213 19.98 -6.00 5.66
CA PRO A 213 19.78 -4.83 6.50
C PRO A 213 18.36 -4.27 6.33
N GLN A 214 17.81 -3.73 7.43
CA GLN A 214 16.43 -3.24 7.48
C GLN A 214 16.13 -2.22 6.37
N ASP A 215 17.03 -1.28 6.14
CA ASP A 215 16.83 -0.22 5.14
C ASP A 215 16.87 -0.77 3.71
N ASP A 216 17.70 -1.77 3.41
CA ASP A 216 17.74 -2.42 2.10
C ASP A 216 16.41 -3.12 1.76
N PHE A 217 15.77 -3.74 2.76
CA PHE A 217 14.43 -4.30 2.60
C PHE A 217 13.38 -3.21 2.33
N LEU A 218 13.42 -2.09 3.06
CA LEU A 218 12.48 -0.98 2.88
C LEU A 218 12.67 -0.30 1.52
N GLU A 219 13.92 -0.20 1.05
CA GLU A 219 14.27 0.29 -0.28
C GLU A 219 13.71 -0.65 -1.37
N ALA A 220 13.93 -1.95 -1.24
CA ALA A 220 13.39 -2.94 -2.17
C ALA A 220 11.86 -2.91 -2.20
N MET A 221 11.20 -2.72 -1.06
CA MET A 221 9.75 -2.58 -0.97
C MET A 221 9.26 -1.32 -1.71
N ALA A 222 9.97 -0.20 -1.59
CA ALA A 222 9.66 1.03 -2.33
C ALA A 222 9.87 0.86 -3.85
N GLU A 223 10.93 0.17 -4.25
CA GLU A 223 11.23 -0.13 -5.66
C GLU A 223 10.15 -1.02 -6.29
N ALA A 224 9.68 -2.05 -5.59
CA ALA A 224 8.57 -2.89 -6.03
C ALA A 224 7.26 -2.08 -6.15
N ALA A 225 6.95 -1.22 -5.17
CA ALA A 225 5.81 -0.32 -5.25
C ALA A 225 5.88 0.58 -6.48
N LYS A 226 7.08 1.10 -6.80
CA LYS A 226 7.31 1.91 -7.99
C LYS A 226 7.04 1.13 -9.29
N ALA A 227 7.45 -0.13 -9.38
CA ALA A 227 7.16 -0.96 -10.55
C ALA A 227 5.65 -1.08 -10.81
N ILE A 228 4.84 -1.23 -9.74
CA ILE A 228 3.38 -1.28 -9.85
C ILE A 228 2.81 0.08 -10.29
N THR A 229 3.25 1.18 -9.69
CA THR A 229 2.77 2.52 -10.08
C THR A 229 3.16 2.88 -11.51
N ASP A 230 4.36 2.50 -11.94
CA ASP A 230 4.83 2.71 -13.32
C ASP A 230 4.03 1.85 -14.33
N HIS A 231 3.62 0.64 -13.93
CA HIS A 231 2.81 -0.26 -14.76
C HIS A 231 1.38 0.28 -14.92
N CYS A 232 0.74 0.68 -13.83
CA CYS A 232 -0.65 1.15 -13.84
C CYS A 232 -0.81 2.56 -14.41
N GLY A 233 0.20 3.42 -14.28
CA GLY A 233 0.07 4.83 -14.70
C GLY A 233 -1.08 5.52 -13.96
N ASP A 234 -2.10 5.93 -14.71
CA ASP A 234 -3.30 6.58 -14.17
C ASP A 234 -4.42 5.61 -13.78
N ASP A 235 -4.28 4.32 -14.10
CA ASP A 235 -5.30 3.29 -13.83
C ASP A 235 -5.17 2.66 -12.44
N ILE A 236 -4.86 3.51 -11.44
CA ILE A 236 -4.74 3.12 -10.04
C ILE A 236 -5.18 4.24 -9.11
N LEU A 237 -5.77 3.89 -7.97
CA LEU A 237 -6.09 4.81 -6.88
C LEU A 237 -5.92 4.12 -5.53
N TYR A 238 -5.78 4.91 -4.46
CA TYR A 238 -5.42 4.41 -3.15
C TYR A 238 -6.39 4.90 -2.08
N ILE A 239 -6.84 3.96 -1.24
CA ILE A 239 -7.69 4.21 -0.07
C ILE A 239 -7.10 3.45 1.10
N ASN A 240 -6.80 4.14 2.19
CA ASN A 240 -6.41 3.55 3.47
C ASN A 240 -7.55 3.70 4.47
N VAL A 241 -7.99 2.60 5.05
CA VAL A 241 -8.92 2.61 6.19
C VAL A 241 -8.10 2.44 7.46
N ALA A 242 -8.03 3.51 8.24
CA ALA A 242 -7.28 3.58 9.49
C ALA A 242 -8.22 3.29 10.67
N ASN A 243 -8.63 2.02 10.76
CA ASN A 243 -9.43 1.43 11.84
C ASN A 243 -8.74 0.21 12.41
N ASN A 244 -9.14 -0.24 13.58
CA ASN A 244 -8.52 -1.40 14.24
C ASN A 244 -6.98 -1.30 14.20
N LEU A 245 -6.44 -0.16 14.65
CA LEU A 245 -5.03 0.21 14.49
C LEU A 245 -4.13 -0.64 15.38
N SER A 246 -4.04 -1.94 15.05
CA SER A 246 -3.15 -2.90 15.68
C SER A 246 -1.69 -2.61 15.35
N VAL A 247 -0.78 -2.97 16.26
CA VAL A 247 0.66 -2.98 16.00
C VAL A 247 1.06 -4.14 15.09
N ASP A 248 0.19 -5.15 14.96
CA ASP A 248 0.38 -6.33 14.15
C ASP A 248 -0.36 -6.22 12.81
N CYS A 249 0.10 -6.99 11.86
CA CYS A 249 -0.41 -7.02 10.50
C CYS A 249 -1.56 -8.04 10.38
N ASP A 250 -2.44 -7.87 9.39
CA ASP A 250 -3.44 -8.89 9.02
C ASP A 250 -2.83 -10.23 8.59
N CYS A 251 -1.51 -10.29 8.46
CA CYS A 251 -0.75 -11.50 8.20
C CYS A 251 -0.37 -12.27 9.49
N ASP A 252 -0.78 -11.79 10.65
CA ASP A 252 -0.64 -12.48 11.93
C ASP A 252 -1.93 -13.27 12.23
N SER A 253 -1.78 -14.52 12.61
CA SER A 253 -2.89 -15.40 12.99
C SER A 253 -3.39 -15.17 14.43
N SER A 254 -2.63 -14.40 15.22
CA SER A 254 -2.95 -14.09 16.62
C SER A 254 -2.54 -12.64 16.94
N PRO A 255 -3.07 -11.65 16.19
CA PRO A 255 -2.68 -10.26 16.37
C PRO A 255 -3.19 -9.74 17.73
N GLU A 256 -2.42 -8.82 18.34
CA GLU A 256 -2.91 -8.07 19.49
C GLU A 256 -4.12 -7.20 19.12
N ASP A 257 -4.99 -6.97 20.09
CA ASP A 257 -6.07 -6.01 19.93
C ASP A 257 -5.50 -4.58 19.74
N PRO A 258 -6.20 -3.72 18.95
CA PRO A 258 -5.81 -2.34 18.79
C PRO A 258 -5.74 -1.62 20.14
N ARG A 259 -4.67 -0.81 20.34
CA ARG A 259 -4.47 -0.04 21.57
C ARG A 259 -4.83 1.43 21.40
N MET A 260 -5.14 1.86 20.20
CA MET A 260 -5.63 3.22 19.89
C MET A 260 -6.93 3.16 19.09
N GLY A 261 -7.72 4.24 19.20
CA GLY A 261 -8.96 4.40 18.45
C GLY A 261 -8.72 4.65 16.96
N ASP A 262 -9.81 4.50 16.20
CA ASP A 262 -9.84 4.71 14.77
C ASP A 262 -9.55 6.17 14.39
N ILE A 263 -8.92 6.38 13.22
CA ILE A 263 -8.66 7.71 12.67
C ILE A 263 -9.69 8.08 11.60
N GLY A 264 -9.99 7.14 10.68
CA GLY A 264 -10.91 7.41 9.58
C GLY A 264 -10.52 6.71 8.29
N ILE A 265 -11.10 7.19 7.19
CA ILE A 265 -10.82 6.73 5.83
C ILE A 265 -10.05 7.83 5.12
N LEU A 266 -8.91 7.49 4.54
CA LEU A 266 -8.09 8.42 3.75
C LEU A 266 -8.00 7.92 2.30
N ALA A 267 -7.91 8.86 1.35
CA ALA A 267 -7.74 8.51 -0.06
C ALA A 267 -6.86 9.53 -0.80
N SER A 268 -6.09 9.04 -1.75
CA SER A 268 -5.23 9.86 -2.62
C SER A 268 -4.98 9.16 -3.95
N LEU A 269 -4.50 9.92 -4.93
CA LEU A 269 -3.91 9.39 -6.17
C LEU A 269 -2.40 9.19 -6.05
N ASP A 270 -1.82 9.52 -4.88
CA ASP A 270 -0.41 9.36 -4.56
C ASP A 270 -0.28 8.48 -3.30
N PRO A 271 0.32 7.27 -3.40
CA PRO A 271 0.42 6.35 -2.27
C PRO A 271 1.38 6.84 -1.18
N VAL A 272 2.39 7.64 -1.53
CA VAL A 272 3.36 8.20 -0.58
C VAL A 272 2.70 9.28 0.27
N ALA A 273 2.00 10.22 -0.38
CA ALA A 273 1.25 11.25 0.32
C ALA A 273 0.18 10.64 1.24
N LEU A 274 -0.49 9.56 0.78
CA LEU A 274 -1.51 8.87 1.54
C LEU A 274 -0.94 8.19 2.80
N ASP A 275 0.11 7.38 2.65
CA ASP A 275 0.73 6.67 3.76
C ASP A 275 1.39 7.65 4.75
N ARG A 276 1.98 8.74 4.23
CA ARG A 276 2.50 9.83 5.06
C ARG A 276 1.41 10.49 5.89
N ALA A 277 0.27 10.83 5.29
CA ALA A 277 -0.84 11.43 6.02
C ALA A 277 -1.38 10.50 7.12
N CYS A 278 -1.46 9.19 6.86
CA CYS A 278 -1.85 8.22 7.89
C CYS A 278 -0.87 8.20 9.06
N THR A 279 0.44 8.13 8.80
CA THR A 279 1.45 8.12 9.87
C THR A 279 1.49 9.44 10.66
N ASP A 280 1.32 10.58 9.99
CA ASP A 280 1.27 11.89 10.63
C ASP A 280 0.02 12.00 11.53
N LEU A 281 -1.15 11.51 11.10
CA LEU A 281 -2.37 11.50 11.91
C LEU A 281 -2.24 10.58 13.14
N VAL A 282 -1.57 9.43 13.03
CA VAL A 282 -1.23 8.61 14.20
C VAL A 282 -0.40 9.41 15.19
N ARG A 283 0.65 10.09 14.72
CA ARG A 283 1.53 10.89 15.59
C ARG A 283 0.82 12.07 16.25
N LEU A 284 -0.10 12.72 15.53
CA LEU A 284 -0.88 13.89 15.98
C LEU A 284 -2.10 13.51 16.82
N SER A 285 -2.49 12.25 16.88
CA SER A 285 -3.62 11.80 17.70
C SER A 285 -3.41 12.14 19.19
N ASP A 286 -4.48 12.49 19.89
CA ASP A 286 -4.47 12.66 21.34
C ASP A 286 -4.59 11.33 22.10
N ASP A 287 -4.84 10.23 21.40
CA ASP A 287 -4.97 8.91 21.99
C ASP A 287 -3.59 8.40 22.48
N HIS A 288 -3.47 8.10 23.76
CA HIS A 288 -2.24 7.62 24.37
C HIS A 288 -1.81 6.24 23.83
N GLY A 289 -2.73 5.41 23.35
CA GLY A 289 -2.44 4.10 22.77
C GLY A 289 -1.59 4.18 21.49
N LYS A 290 -1.51 5.34 20.85
CA LYS A 290 -0.66 5.60 19.68
C LYS A 290 0.81 5.25 19.89
N ILE A 291 1.31 5.33 21.14
CA ILE A 291 2.72 5.12 21.43
C ILE A 291 3.22 3.76 20.94
N HIS A 292 2.40 2.72 21.05
CA HIS A 292 2.74 1.37 20.61
C HIS A 292 2.92 1.27 19.10
N LEU A 293 2.04 1.95 18.34
CA LEU A 293 2.14 1.99 16.88
C LEU A 293 3.32 2.86 16.41
N ILE A 294 3.57 3.99 17.10
CA ILE A 294 4.72 4.85 16.83
C ILE A 294 6.04 4.09 17.09
N GLU A 295 6.15 3.39 18.21
CA GLU A 295 7.31 2.56 18.54
C GLU A 295 7.56 1.47 17.48
N ARG A 296 6.49 0.82 16.97
CA ARG A 296 6.59 -0.15 15.90
C ARG A 296 7.11 0.51 14.61
N ILE A 297 6.57 1.66 14.23
CA ILE A 297 6.99 2.41 13.03
C ILE A 297 8.46 2.82 13.14
N ASP A 298 8.86 3.40 14.28
CA ASP A 298 10.20 3.96 14.48
C ASP A 298 11.26 2.87 14.64
N SER A 299 10.96 1.81 15.40
CA SER A 299 11.90 0.69 15.60
C SER A 299 12.21 -0.10 14.33
N ARG A 300 11.38 0.04 13.31
CA ARG A 300 11.54 -0.60 12.00
C ARG A 300 11.94 0.39 10.91
N HIS A 301 12.31 1.62 11.25
CA HIS A 301 12.61 2.69 10.30
C HIS A 301 11.50 2.88 9.25
N GLY A 302 10.23 2.63 9.61
CA GLY A 302 9.12 2.54 8.64
C GLY A 302 8.96 3.76 7.74
N MET A 303 9.33 4.96 8.22
CA MET A 303 9.30 6.19 7.43
C MET A 303 10.34 6.23 6.30
N HIS A 304 11.37 5.37 6.34
CA HIS A 304 12.41 5.33 5.31
C HIS A 304 11.83 4.96 3.94
N THR A 305 10.88 4.04 3.88
CA THR A 305 10.17 3.67 2.64
C THR A 305 9.57 4.87 1.93
N LEU A 306 9.00 5.83 2.68
CA LEU A 306 8.35 7.03 2.11
C LEU A 306 9.34 8.02 1.50
N SER A 307 10.58 8.06 1.99
CA SER A 307 11.60 9.00 1.50
C SER A 307 12.19 8.57 0.15
N LEU A 308 12.09 7.30 -0.21
CA LEU A 308 12.77 6.71 -1.37
C LEU A 308 11.99 6.82 -2.67
N ILE A 309 10.67 6.75 -2.62
CA ILE A 309 9.83 6.82 -3.83
C ILE A 309 9.95 8.20 -4.49
N HIS A 310 10.22 9.26 -3.72
CA HIS A 310 10.46 10.59 -4.26
C HIS A 310 11.85 10.77 -4.89
N ILE A 311 12.86 10.02 -4.48
CA ILE A 311 14.21 10.10 -5.02
C ILE A 311 14.27 9.48 -6.44
N SER A 312 13.34 8.60 -6.76
CA SER A 312 13.27 7.94 -8.08
C SER A 312 12.42 8.69 -9.12
N GLU A 313 11.82 9.85 -8.80
CA GLU A 313 10.98 10.65 -9.71
C GLU A 313 11.68 11.63 -10.66
N PRO A 314 13.00 11.92 -10.63
CA PRO A 314 13.61 12.82 -11.63
C PRO A 314 13.42 12.38 -13.09
N THR A 315 13.11 11.10 -13.32
CA THR A 315 12.96 10.53 -14.67
C THR A 315 11.60 10.78 -15.34
N ARG A 316 10.57 11.22 -14.62
CA ARG A 316 9.29 11.62 -15.25
C ARG A 316 9.37 12.97 -15.98
N GLN A 317 10.35 13.81 -15.65
CA GLN A 317 10.54 15.13 -16.31
C GLN A 317 11.30 15.06 -17.65
N GLU A 318 12.06 14.00 -17.92
CA GLU A 318 12.82 13.87 -19.18
C GLU A 318 12.06 13.15 -20.30
N ALA A 319 10.95 12.52 -20.02
CA ALA A 319 10.17 11.74 -21.00
C ALA A 319 9.10 12.59 -21.75
N ILE A 320 9.02 13.89 -21.50
CA ILE A 320 8.09 14.80 -22.20
C ILE A 320 8.90 16.01 -22.75
N SER A 321 9.80 15.73 -23.68
CA SER A 321 10.41 16.73 -24.56
C SER A 321 10.27 16.30 -26.01
#